data_3c317886df9aad6e02bc167a2d1b7dd6
#
_entry.id   3c317886df9aad6e02bc167a2d1b7dd6
#
_cell.length_a   1.000
_cell.length_b   1.000
_cell.length_c   1.000
_cell.angle_alpha   90.00
_cell.angle_beta   90.00
_cell.angle_gamma   90.00
#
_symmetry.space_group_name_H-M   'P 1'
#
loop_
_entity.id
_entity.type
_entity.pdbx_description
1 polymer ?
#
loop_
_entity_poly.entity_id
_entity_poly.type
_entity_poly.pdbx_seq_one_letter_code
_entity_poly.pdbx_strand_id
1 'polypeptide(L)'
;MTAGRRSLLSLCGIRRCTRRTFLLSALLSLTAYGFGSNRYSLANSGPEPCVEPPWLWKTIADRQSAARIGRTYLDAHPEIRQCHTLIADIERTLKRQDTSVSLTANADQTASALQRLLRKEYARGEVVSVAGWVLSKTEARLYGLVAMIN
;
A
#
# COMPACT_ATOMS: atom_id res chain seq x y z
N MET A 1 -65.86 -8.75 -5.69
CA MET A 1 -65.58 -7.97 -6.93
C MET A 1 -64.10 -7.73 -6.94
N THR A 2 -63.49 -8.46 -7.77
CA THR A 2 -62.57 -8.20 -8.92
C THR A 2 -61.21 -7.69 -8.48
N ALA A 3 -60.21 -8.58 -8.54
CA ALA A 3 -59.38 -8.94 -9.68
C ALA A 3 -58.24 -7.91 -9.91
N GLY A 4 -57.03 -8.32 -9.86
CA GLY A 4 -56.08 -8.54 -10.93
C GLY A 4 -54.66 -8.32 -10.45
N ARG A 5 -53.86 -9.39 -10.43
CA ARG A 5 -52.85 -9.74 -11.43
C ARG A 5 -51.86 -8.61 -11.78
N ARG A 6 -50.58 -8.75 -11.59
CA ARG A 6 -49.64 -9.53 -12.42
C ARG A 6 -48.22 -9.47 -11.89
N SER A 7 -47.66 -10.64 -11.82
CA SER A 7 -46.22 -10.98 -11.89
C SER A 7 -45.47 -10.18 -12.96
N LEU A 8 -44.26 -9.77 -12.66
CA LEU A 8 -43.17 -9.73 -13.64
C LEU A 8 -41.87 -10.15 -12.95
N LEU A 9 -41.59 -11.42 -13.11
CA LEU A 9 -40.25 -11.97 -13.05
C LEU A 9 -39.42 -11.30 -14.13
N SER A 10 -38.34 -10.63 -13.79
CA SER A 10 -37.28 -10.28 -14.73
C SER A 10 -36.03 -10.98 -14.32
N LEU A 11 -35.81 -12.12 -14.97
CA LEU A 11 -34.56 -12.82 -15.11
C LEU A 11 -33.55 -11.88 -15.76
N CYS A 12 -32.53 -11.45 -15.02
CA CYS A 12 -31.35 -10.87 -15.63
C CYS A 12 -30.21 -11.89 -15.54
N GLY A 13 -29.92 -12.44 -16.70
CA GLY A 13 -29.02 -13.56 -16.91
C GLY A 13 -27.58 -13.30 -16.50
N ILE A 14 -27.05 -14.25 -15.81
CA ILE A 14 -25.63 -14.48 -15.58
C ILE A 14 -24.96 -14.71 -16.93
N ARG A 15 -24.34 -13.69 -17.50
CA ARG A 15 -23.40 -13.89 -18.61
C ARG A 15 -22.08 -14.37 -18.07
N ARG A 16 -21.88 -15.67 -18.13
CA ARG A 16 -20.56 -16.30 -18.05
C ARG A 16 -19.74 -15.81 -19.24
N CYS A 17 -18.79 -14.94 -18.99
CA CYS A 17 -17.78 -14.58 -19.98
C CYS A 17 -16.76 -15.72 -20.07
N THR A 18 -16.99 -16.64 -21.00
CA THR A 18 -16.09 -17.72 -21.34
C THR A 18 -14.84 -17.16 -22.01
N ARG A 19 -13.70 -17.32 -21.33
CA ARG A 19 -12.37 -17.20 -21.92
C ARG A 19 -12.16 -18.37 -22.89
N ARG A 20 -12.42 -18.19 -24.16
CA ARG A 20 -11.88 -19.01 -25.26
C ARG A 20 -12.11 -18.29 -26.57
N THR A 21 -11.08 -18.28 -27.39
CA THR A 21 -10.97 -17.83 -28.79
C THR A 21 -10.35 -16.45 -28.98
N PHE A 22 -9.01 -16.41 -28.89
CA PHE A 22 -8.19 -15.63 -29.81
C PHE A 22 -6.87 -16.39 -30.03
N LEU A 23 -6.96 -17.48 -30.80
CA LEU A 23 -5.80 -18.05 -31.47
C LEU A 23 -6.09 -18.04 -32.97
N LEU A 24 -5.08 -17.67 -33.73
CA LEU A 24 -4.95 -17.71 -35.19
C LEU A 24 -5.21 -16.37 -35.89
N SER A 25 -4.14 -15.66 -36.10
CA SER A 25 -3.70 -15.11 -37.39
C SER A 25 -2.56 -14.14 -37.18
N ALA A 26 -1.36 -14.48 -37.59
CA ALA A 26 -0.69 -13.90 -38.70
C ALA A 26 0.78 -14.29 -38.71
N LEU A 27 1.10 -14.94 -39.77
CA LEU A 27 2.44 -15.29 -40.24
C LEU A 27 3.19 -14.06 -40.78
N LEU A 28 4.50 -14.05 -40.50
CA LEU A 28 5.58 -13.54 -41.38
C LEU A 28 5.59 -12.07 -41.76
N SER A 29 6.49 -11.34 -41.12
CA SER A 29 7.41 -10.45 -41.82
C SER A 29 8.76 -10.39 -41.09
N LEU A 30 9.73 -11.12 -41.61
CA LEU A 30 11.14 -10.90 -41.32
C LEU A 30 11.55 -9.56 -41.96
N THR A 31 11.82 -8.57 -41.13
CA THR A 31 12.68 -7.46 -41.48
C THR A 31 13.76 -7.35 -40.41
N ALA A 32 14.96 -7.75 -40.79
CA ALA A 32 16.19 -7.54 -40.07
C ALA A 32 16.45 -6.02 -39.96
N TYR A 33 16.14 -5.45 -38.81
CA TYR A 33 16.67 -4.14 -38.42
C TYR A 33 17.58 -4.35 -37.22
N GLY A 34 18.78 -3.81 -37.32
CA GLY A 34 19.90 -3.98 -36.44
C GLY A 34 19.55 -3.90 -34.97
N PHE A 35 19.78 -4.99 -34.27
CA PHE A 35 19.81 -5.04 -32.83
C PHE A 35 21.02 -4.26 -32.33
N GLY A 36 20.88 -2.97 -32.16
CA GLY A 36 21.66 -2.22 -31.21
C GLY A 36 21.40 -2.83 -29.84
N SER A 37 22.37 -3.62 -29.35
CA SER A 37 22.36 -4.20 -28.03
C SER A 37 22.38 -3.10 -26.97
N ASN A 38 21.26 -2.44 -26.79
CA ASN A 38 21.06 -1.64 -25.60
C ASN A 38 20.87 -2.63 -24.45
N ARG A 39 22.00 -3.09 -23.92
CA ARG A 39 22.04 -3.77 -22.63
C ARG A 39 21.59 -2.74 -21.59
N TYR A 40 20.28 -2.60 -21.45
CA TYR A 40 19.76 -2.15 -20.18
C TYR A 40 20.25 -3.19 -19.17
N SER A 41 21.32 -2.83 -18.46
CA SER A 41 21.64 -3.47 -17.20
C SER A 41 20.36 -3.37 -16.39
N LEU A 42 19.61 -4.46 -16.35
CA LEU A 42 18.74 -4.75 -15.22
C LEU A 42 19.71 -4.82 -14.05
N ALA A 43 20.01 -3.65 -13.49
CA ALA A 43 20.60 -3.56 -12.18
C ALA A 43 19.69 -4.41 -11.33
N ASN A 44 20.22 -5.53 -10.90
CA ASN A 44 19.61 -6.43 -9.95
C ASN A 44 19.55 -5.65 -8.64
N SER A 45 18.56 -4.73 -8.56
CA SER A 45 18.23 -4.00 -7.34
C SER A 45 17.62 -5.05 -6.43
N GLY A 46 18.48 -5.81 -5.76
CA GLY A 46 18.09 -6.53 -4.58
C GLY A 46 17.32 -5.55 -3.68
N PRO A 47 16.45 -6.01 -2.79
CA PRO A 47 15.72 -5.14 -1.90
C PRO A 47 16.74 -4.24 -1.18
N GLU A 48 16.67 -2.93 -1.44
CA GLU A 48 17.54 -1.97 -0.74
C GLU A 48 17.34 -2.14 0.76
N PRO A 49 18.44 -2.24 1.53
CA PRO A 49 18.33 -2.38 2.96
C PRO A 49 17.56 -1.19 3.53
N CYS A 50 16.51 -1.49 4.29
CA CYS A 50 15.70 -0.47 4.93
C CYS A 50 16.54 0.25 5.99
N VAL A 51 16.88 1.49 5.74
CA VAL A 51 17.60 2.32 6.73
C VAL A 51 16.63 2.68 7.84
N GLU A 52 16.99 2.34 9.06
CA GLU A 52 16.21 2.59 10.27
C GLU A 52 16.14 4.10 10.59
N PRO A 53 14.94 4.73 10.56
CA PRO A 53 14.83 6.13 10.90
C PRO A 53 14.92 6.36 12.42
N PRO A 54 15.70 7.35 12.90
CA PRO A 54 15.90 7.57 14.34
C PRO A 54 14.62 7.88 15.13
N TRP A 55 13.63 8.47 14.47
CA TRP A 55 12.33 8.83 15.08
C TRP A 55 11.39 7.64 15.28
N LEU A 56 11.63 6.53 14.56
CA LEU A 56 10.71 5.38 14.55
C LEU A 56 10.51 4.81 15.96
N TRP A 57 11.60 4.56 16.65
CA TRP A 57 11.55 3.93 17.97
C TRP A 57 11.09 4.84 19.10
N LYS A 58 11.06 6.15 18.85
CA LYS A 58 10.42 7.10 19.77
C LYS A 58 8.89 7.10 19.65
N THR A 59 8.38 6.56 18.55
CA THR A 59 6.94 6.50 18.27
C THR A 59 6.35 5.14 18.62
N ILE A 60 7.15 4.06 18.49
CA ILE A 60 6.71 2.68 18.68
C ILE A 60 7.13 2.15 20.05
N ALA A 61 6.16 1.81 20.89
CA ALA A 61 6.42 1.30 22.25
C ALA A 61 6.80 -0.18 22.25
N ASP A 62 6.10 -1.02 21.49
CA ASP A 62 6.34 -2.47 21.39
C ASP A 62 6.71 -2.86 19.96
N ARG A 63 8.00 -3.07 19.74
CA ARG A 63 8.58 -3.43 18.44
C ARG A 63 8.08 -4.78 17.94
N GLN A 64 7.97 -5.76 18.82
CA GLN A 64 7.62 -7.12 18.44
C GLN A 64 6.17 -7.21 17.98
N SER A 65 5.26 -6.61 18.71
CA SER A 65 3.84 -6.54 18.32
C SER A 65 3.66 -5.72 17.06
N ALA A 66 4.33 -4.57 16.94
CA ALA A 66 4.29 -3.74 15.74
C ALA A 66 4.78 -4.50 14.50
N ALA A 67 5.91 -5.23 14.60
CA ALA A 67 6.43 -6.04 13.51
C ALA A 67 5.46 -7.16 13.08
N ARG A 68 4.80 -7.82 14.04
CA ARG A 68 3.84 -8.88 13.75
C ARG A 68 2.60 -8.34 13.03
N ILE A 69 2.03 -7.25 13.53
CA ILE A 69 0.88 -6.59 12.91
C ILE A 69 1.27 -6.01 11.54
N GLY A 70 2.45 -5.40 11.46
CA GLY A 70 2.99 -4.83 10.23
C GLY A 70 3.19 -5.85 9.12
N ARG A 71 3.63 -7.07 9.43
CA ARG A 71 3.69 -8.17 8.44
C ARG A 71 2.32 -8.46 7.85
N THR A 72 1.29 -8.60 8.68
CA THR A 72 -0.08 -8.81 8.19
C THR A 72 -0.58 -7.66 7.33
N TYR A 73 -0.22 -6.41 7.69
CA TYR A 73 -0.56 -5.24 6.90
C TYR A 73 0.12 -5.27 5.52
N LEU A 74 1.42 -5.60 5.46
CA LEU A 74 2.17 -5.71 4.21
C LEU A 74 1.69 -6.89 3.34
N ASP A 75 1.23 -7.98 3.96
CA ASP A 75 0.67 -9.12 3.21
C ASP A 75 -0.63 -8.75 2.49
N ALA A 76 -1.42 -7.86 3.08
CA ALA A 76 -2.63 -7.31 2.47
C ALA A 76 -2.33 -6.22 1.43
N HIS A 77 -1.13 -5.61 1.46
CA HIS A 77 -0.73 -4.48 0.63
C HIS A 77 0.64 -4.71 -0.03
N PRO A 78 0.76 -5.67 -0.96
CA PRO A 78 2.05 -6.02 -1.58
C PRO A 78 2.66 -4.87 -2.39
N GLU A 79 1.86 -3.92 -2.86
CA GLU A 79 2.29 -2.75 -3.64
C GLU A 79 3.13 -1.75 -2.84
N ILE A 80 3.03 -1.77 -1.51
CA ILE A 80 3.79 -0.84 -0.63
C ILE A 80 4.96 -1.52 0.09
N ARG A 81 5.35 -2.73 -0.31
CA ARG A 81 6.48 -3.48 0.28
C ARG A 81 7.85 -2.90 -0.10
N GLN A 82 7.98 -1.60 -0.02
CA GLN A 82 9.24 -0.90 -0.24
C GLN A 82 9.41 0.15 0.86
N CYS A 83 10.55 0.10 1.52
CA CYS A 83 10.85 0.96 2.67
C CYS A 83 10.72 2.45 2.32
N HIS A 84 11.32 2.86 1.21
CA HIS A 84 11.26 4.25 0.75
C HIS A 84 9.83 4.71 0.43
N THR A 85 8.97 3.83 -0.08
CA THR A 85 7.56 4.15 -0.36
C THR A 85 6.80 4.44 0.93
N LEU A 86 6.97 3.58 1.96
CA LEU A 86 6.33 3.79 3.26
C LEU A 86 6.80 5.10 3.92
N ILE A 87 8.11 5.36 3.92
CA ILE A 87 8.68 6.59 4.48
C ILE A 87 8.15 7.81 3.72
N ALA A 88 8.15 7.79 2.39
CA ALA A 88 7.64 8.88 1.57
C ALA A 88 6.14 9.15 1.81
N ASP A 89 5.33 8.10 2.00
CA ASP A 89 3.91 8.24 2.28
C ASP A 89 3.63 8.82 3.67
N ILE A 90 4.41 8.39 4.68
CA ILE A 90 4.35 8.96 6.03
C ILE A 90 4.74 10.44 5.98
N GLU A 91 5.84 10.77 5.30
CA GLU A 91 6.31 12.15 5.15
C GLU A 91 5.28 13.03 4.44
N ARG A 92 4.73 12.56 3.33
CA ARG A 92 3.69 13.27 2.57
C ARG A 92 2.45 13.55 3.43
N THR A 93 2.03 12.56 4.22
CA THR A 93 0.88 12.71 5.11
C THR A 93 1.18 13.70 6.24
N LEU A 94 2.38 13.64 6.81
CA LEU A 94 2.83 14.56 7.85
C LEU A 94 2.89 16.02 7.33
N LYS A 95 3.49 16.24 6.17
CA LYS A 95 3.58 17.56 5.53
C LYS A 95 2.22 18.18 5.20
N ARG A 96 1.23 17.38 4.87
CA ARG A 96 -0.16 17.84 4.67
C ARG A 96 -0.80 18.38 5.95
N GLN A 97 -0.37 17.86 7.10
CA GLN A 97 -0.91 18.26 8.41
C GLN A 97 -0.10 19.39 9.06
N ASP A 98 1.19 19.42 8.83
CA ASP A 98 2.12 20.38 9.40
C ASP A 98 3.32 20.57 8.44
N THR A 99 3.29 21.66 7.69
CA THR A 99 4.32 21.97 6.68
C THR A 99 5.68 22.29 7.28
N SER A 100 5.74 22.57 8.59
CA SER A 100 6.98 22.93 9.28
C SER A 100 7.83 21.72 9.69
N VAL A 101 7.28 20.51 9.62
CA VAL A 101 7.94 19.29 10.10
C VAL A 101 8.52 18.49 8.94
N SER A 102 9.81 18.14 9.04
CA SER A 102 10.49 17.20 8.15
C SER A 102 10.94 15.97 8.93
N LEU A 103 10.84 14.78 8.35
CA LEU A 103 11.32 13.53 8.97
C LEU A 103 12.85 13.53 9.18
N THR A 104 13.57 14.44 8.56
CA THR A 104 15.03 14.55 8.63
C THR A 104 15.53 15.54 9.69
N ALA A 105 14.63 16.35 10.29
CA ALA A 105 15.03 17.43 11.19
C ALA A 105 15.48 16.89 12.56
N ASN A 106 14.54 16.70 13.46
CA ASN A 106 14.82 16.24 14.83
C ASN A 106 13.91 15.06 15.18
N ALA A 107 14.50 13.98 15.67
CA ALA A 107 13.76 12.75 15.99
C ALA A 107 12.64 12.98 17.01
N ASP A 108 12.83 13.86 18.00
CA ASP A 108 11.83 14.17 19.02
C ASP A 108 10.68 15.02 18.45
N GLN A 109 11.01 16.00 17.63
CA GLN A 109 10.00 16.81 16.94
C GLN A 109 9.17 15.97 15.98
N THR A 110 9.83 15.09 15.22
CA THR A 110 9.18 14.17 14.30
C THR A 110 8.26 13.20 15.04
N ALA A 111 8.71 12.58 16.13
CA ALA A 111 7.89 11.69 16.95
C ALA A 111 6.66 12.41 17.52
N SER A 112 6.85 13.63 18.05
CA SER A 112 5.75 14.46 18.56
C SER A 112 4.73 14.82 17.48
N ALA A 113 5.21 15.15 16.28
CA ALA A 113 4.35 15.47 15.15
C ALA A 113 3.57 14.22 14.66
N LEU A 114 4.23 13.06 14.58
CA LEU A 114 3.59 11.79 14.28
C LEU A 114 2.49 11.45 15.29
N GLN A 115 2.76 11.58 16.58
CA GLN A 115 1.75 11.34 17.61
C GLN A 115 0.53 12.29 17.48
N ARG A 116 0.74 13.56 17.10
CA ARG A 116 -0.37 14.47 16.78
C ARG A 116 -1.16 14.03 15.54
N LEU A 117 -0.45 13.57 14.51
CA LEU A 117 -1.05 13.06 13.29
C LEU A 117 -1.92 11.83 13.58
N LEU A 118 -1.39 10.83 14.29
CA LEU A 118 -2.13 9.61 14.67
C LEU A 118 -3.43 9.95 15.40
N ARG A 119 -3.36 10.85 16.41
CA ARG A 119 -4.57 11.29 17.13
C ARG A 119 -5.59 11.96 16.22
N LYS A 120 -5.16 12.78 15.25
CA LYS A 120 -6.07 13.42 14.29
C LYS A 120 -6.70 12.39 13.34
N GLU A 121 -5.95 11.38 12.87
CA GLU A 121 -6.48 10.32 12.03
C GLU A 121 -7.54 9.49 12.78
N TYR A 122 -7.30 9.12 14.04
CA TYR A 122 -8.31 8.47 14.87
C TYR A 122 -9.56 9.35 15.06
N ALA A 123 -9.40 10.62 15.36
CA ALA A 123 -10.53 11.55 15.53
C ALA A 123 -11.36 11.72 14.25
N ARG A 124 -10.77 11.53 13.07
CA ARG A 124 -11.45 11.61 11.76
C ARG A 124 -11.99 10.25 11.27
N GLY A 125 -11.75 9.16 12.00
CA GLY A 125 -12.09 7.82 11.55
C GLY A 125 -11.23 7.34 10.37
N GLU A 126 -10.06 7.93 10.15
CA GLU A 126 -9.10 7.51 9.13
C GLU A 126 -8.33 6.30 9.64
N VAL A 127 -9.02 5.18 9.77
CA VAL A 127 -8.52 3.94 10.37
C VAL A 127 -8.58 2.78 9.38
N VAL A 128 -7.78 1.75 9.66
CA VAL A 128 -7.76 0.46 8.97
C VAL A 128 -7.81 -0.67 10.00
N SER A 129 -8.43 -1.79 9.63
CA SER A 129 -8.43 -2.99 10.46
C SER A 129 -7.36 -3.95 9.98
N VAL A 130 -6.43 -4.34 10.86
CA VAL A 130 -5.33 -5.26 10.58
C VAL A 130 -5.27 -6.32 11.66
N ALA A 131 -5.48 -7.59 11.31
CA ALA A 131 -5.46 -8.71 12.26
C ALA A 131 -6.35 -8.50 13.51
N GLY A 132 -7.51 -7.84 13.35
CA GLY A 132 -8.43 -7.51 14.43
C GLY A 132 -8.08 -6.24 15.22
N TRP A 133 -6.97 -5.59 14.91
CA TRP A 133 -6.59 -4.29 15.47
C TRP A 133 -7.13 -3.17 14.62
N VAL A 134 -7.64 -2.12 15.26
CA VAL A 134 -8.02 -0.87 14.59
C VAL A 134 -6.88 0.11 14.76
N LEU A 135 -6.22 0.43 13.66
CA LEU A 135 -5.05 1.32 13.61
C LEU A 135 -5.37 2.55 12.76
N SER A 136 -4.73 3.67 13.04
CA SER A 136 -4.77 4.78 12.08
C SER A 136 -4.00 4.41 10.80
N LYS A 137 -4.30 5.06 9.68
CA LYS A 137 -3.63 4.77 8.40
C LYS A 137 -2.12 4.94 8.48
N THR A 138 -1.66 5.98 9.17
CA THR A 138 -0.22 6.23 9.36
C THR A 138 0.39 5.21 10.33
N GLU A 139 -0.33 4.81 11.38
CA GLU A 139 0.15 3.81 12.32
C GLU A 139 0.36 2.44 11.65
N ALA A 140 -0.58 2.01 10.79
CA ALA A 140 -0.43 0.79 10.01
C ALA A 140 0.82 0.82 9.10
N ARG A 141 1.11 1.98 8.49
CA ARG A 141 2.35 2.17 7.70
C ARG A 141 3.60 2.14 8.57
N LEU A 142 3.57 2.74 9.76
CA LEU A 142 4.67 2.68 10.72
C LEU A 142 4.95 1.22 11.14
N TYR A 143 3.92 0.44 11.41
CA TYR A 143 4.06 -0.98 11.75
C TYR A 143 4.58 -1.79 10.55
N GLY A 144 4.14 -1.47 9.32
CA GLY A 144 4.70 -2.03 8.10
C GLY A 144 6.20 -1.75 7.98
N LEU A 145 6.63 -0.52 8.25
CA LEU A 145 8.05 -0.14 8.26
C LEU A 145 8.84 -0.93 9.31
N VAL A 146 8.32 -1.06 10.53
CA VAL A 146 8.92 -1.90 11.59
C VAL A 146 9.09 -3.34 11.14
N ALA A 147 8.09 -3.90 10.45
CA ALA A 147 8.13 -5.28 9.94
C ALA A 147 9.18 -5.50 8.85
N MET A 148 9.58 -4.46 8.13
CA MET A 148 10.63 -4.53 7.10
C MET A 148 12.03 -4.37 7.66
N ILE A 149 12.17 -3.77 8.86
CA ILE A 149 13.46 -3.55 9.53
C ILE A 149 13.84 -4.76 10.44
N ASN A 150 12.82 -5.48 10.95
CA ASN A 150 12.98 -6.67 11.82
C ASN A 150 12.85 -7.98 11.01
#